data_8f5670d1c563f0b09feace1b0828bbab
#
_entry.id   8f5670d1c563f0b09feace1b0828bbab
#
_cell.length_a   1.000
_cell.length_b   1.000
_cell.length_c   1.000
_cell.angle_alpha   90.00
_cell.angle_beta   90.00
_cell.angle_gamma   90.00
#
_symmetry.space_group_name_H-M   'P 1'
#
loop_
_entity.id
_entity.type
_entity.pdbx_description
1 polymer ?
#
loop_
_entity_poly.entity_id
_entity_poly.type
_entity_poly.pdbx_seq_one_letter_code
_entity_poly.pdbx_strand_id
1 'polypeptide(L)'
;WNARASDTYTPSPNPGPGALSADALRAFDNSAIMAEILAQRHELASLLGYQSFAHLSLATKMAESPDQVLTFLEDLADRAVPAARANVQQVQAYADATDGIGPLAAWDFTYYAERIREQELDLDQEALRPFFPLNTVLAGLFDVLHQLFDVQISAADGSMWHEDAGLYEVRDRDGAPRGYFYLDLFARDGKRGGAWMDECRSRHRFGAELQVPVAYLTCNFAPPDANGIALLTHDEVLTLFH
;
A
#
# COMPACT_ATOMS: atom_id res chain seq x y z
N TRP A 1 -14.60 -1.42 19.87
CA TRP A 1 -14.98 -1.79 18.48
C TRP A 1 -16.45 -2.20 18.33
N ASN A 2 -17.21 -2.37 19.40
CA ASN A 2 -18.60 -2.79 19.36
C ASN A 2 -19.66 -1.67 19.33
N ALA A 3 -19.31 -0.39 19.31
CA ALA A 3 -20.29 0.67 19.49
C ALA A 3 -20.57 1.54 18.26
N ARG A 4 -19.93 1.32 17.10
CA ARG A 4 -20.14 2.12 15.89
C ARG A 4 -20.34 1.34 14.59
N ALA A 5 -20.53 0.06 14.64
CA ALA A 5 -20.90 -0.74 13.45
C ALA A 5 -22.40 -0.69 13.12
N SER A 6 -23.18 0.13 13.82
CA SER A 6 -24.63 0.28 13.61
C SER A 6 -25.03 1.56 12.86
N ASP A 7 -24.10 2.38 12.39
CA ASP A 7 -24.43 3.36 11.38
C ASP A 7 -24.71 2.61 10.09
N THR A 8 -25.95 2.24 9.93
CA THR A 8 -26.51 1.64 8.73
C THR A 8 -26.07 2.48 7.53
N TYR A 9 -25.18 1.89 6.69
CA TYR A 9 -25.01 2.38 5.34
C TYR A 9 -26.41 2.34 4.69
N THR A 10 -27.03 3.49 4.58
CA THR A 10 -28.19 3.69 3.74
C THR A 10 -27.67 3.90 2.33
N PRO A 11 -27.87 2.94 1.41
CA PRO A 11 -27.46 3.13 0.02
C PRO A 11 -28.14 4.40 -0.51
N SER A 12 -27.39 5.21 -1.27
CA SER A 12 -27.95 6.33 -2.00
C SER A 12 -29.24 5.89 -2.73
N PRO A 13 -30.33 6.65 -2.67
CA PRO A 13 -31.58 6.29 -3.35
C PRO A 13 -31.45 6.25 -4.88
N ASN A 14 -30.30 6.60 -5.44
CA ASN A 14 -30.01 6.51 -6.87
C ASN A 14 -28.65 5.82 -7.09
N PRO A 15 -28.57 4.47 -7.03
CA PRO A 15 -27.37 3.76 -7.35
C PRO A 15 -27.04 4.00 -8.83
N GLY A 16 -25.85 4.56 -9.10
CA GLY A 16 -25.35 4.72 -10.46
C GLY A 16 -25.33 3.41 -11.24
N PRO A 17 -25.18 3.44 -12.58
CA PRO A 17 -25.10 2.25 -13.39
C PRO A 17 -23.90 1.38 -12.92
N GLY A 18 -24.21 0.19 -12.38
CA GLY A 18 -23.24 -0.75 -11.82
C GLY A 18 -23.42 -1.03 -10.34
N ALA A 19 -24.37 -0.42 -9.64
CA ALA A 19 -24.67 -0.78 -8.24
C ALA A 19 -25.18 -2.21 -8.14
N LEU A 20 -24.54 -2.99 -7.26
CA LEU A 20 -24.95 -4.35 -6.98
C LEU A 20 -26.37 -4.36 -6.36
N SER A 21 -27.20 -5.35 -6.72
CA SER A 21 -28.49 -5.55 -6.09
C SER A 21 -28.31 -5.87 -4.59
N ALA A 22 -29.37 -5.64 -3.78
CA ALA A 22 -29.34 -5.97 -2.36
C ALA A 22 -29.01 -7.46 -2.11
N ASP A 23 -29.44 -8.36 -3.00
CA ASP A 23 -29.13 -9.79 -2.92
C ASP A 23 -27.66 -10.07 -3.29
N ALA A 24 -27.11 -9.35 -4.26
CA ALA A 24 -25.69 -9.44 -4.59
C ALA A 24 -24.81 -8.88 -3.45
N LEU A 25 -25.22 -7.81 -2.78
CA LEU A 25 -24.54 -7.29 -1.59
C LEU A 25 -24.57 -8.29 -0.43
N ARG A 26 -25.69 -9.01 -0.23
CA ARG A 26 -25.79 -10.09 0.77
C ARG A 26 -24.87 -11.26 0.48
N ALA A 27 -24.61 -11.57 -0.80
CA ALA A 27 -23.69 -12.63 -1.18
C ALA A 27 -22.22 -12.33 -0.76
N PHE A 28 -21.89 -11.06 -0.50
CA PHE A 28 -20.57 -10.61 -0.02
C PHE A 28 -20.58 -10.25 1.47
N ASP A 29 -21.70 -10.45 2.19
CA ASP A 29 -21.80 -10.21 3.63
C ASP A 29 -21.07 -11.30 4.41
N ASN A 30 -19.91 -10.95 4.98
CA ASN A 30 -19.08 -11.82 5.78
C ASN A 30 -19.33 -11.67 7.30
N SER A 31 -20.38 -10.95 7.73
CA SER A 31 -20.65 -10.65 9.15
C SER A 31 -20.75 -11.92 10.01
N ALA A 32 -21.40 -12.97 9.51
CA ALA A 32 -21.52 -14.25 10.22
C ALA A 32 -20.14 -14.94 10.38
N ILE A 33 -19.31 -14.93 9.33
CA ILE A 33 -17.95 -15.48 9.36
C ILE A 33 -17.08 -14.69 10.32
N MET A 34 -17.20 -13.36 10.34
CA MET A 34 -16.48 -12.51 11.29
C MET A 34 -16.85 -12.81 12.73
N ALA A 35 -18.13 -13.01 13.03
CA ALA A 35 -18.59 -13.38 14.36
C ALA A 35 -18.05 -14.75 14.80
N GLU A 36 -18.04 -15.74 13.90
CA GLU A 36 -17.47 -17.07 14.17
C GLU A 36 -15.96 -17.00 14.41
N ILE A 37 -15.21 -16.25 13.60
CA ILE A 37 -13.76 -16.03 13.80
C ILE A 37 -13.47 -15.42 15.17
N LEU A 38 -14.26 -14.44 15.61
CA LEU A 38 -14.09 -13.81 16.93
C LEU A 38 -14.36 -14.80 18.06
N ALA A 39 -15.40 -15.64 17.94
CA ALA A 39 -15.73 -16.67 18.91
C ALA A 39 -14.60 -17.72 19.02
N GLN A 40 -14.12 -18.24 17.89
CA GLN A 40 -13.02 -19.22 17.85
C GLN A 40 -11.71 -18.64 18.39
N ARG A 41 -11.41 -17.37 18.12
CA ARG A 41 -10.23 -16.68 18.69
C ARG A 41 -10.33 -16.54 20.20
N HIS A 42 -11.53 -16.27 20.73
CA HIS A 42 -11.75 -16.21 22.17
C HIS A 42 -11.58 -17.59 22.83
N GLU A 43 -12.13 -18.62 22.23
CA GLU A 43 -11.95 -20.00 22.72
C GLU A 43 -10.48 -20.42 22.72
N LEU A 44 -9.76 -20.17 21.62
CA LEU A 44 -8.32 -20.45 21.52
C LEU A 44 -7.53 -19.74 22.64
N ALA A 45 -7.78 -18.46 22.87
CA ALA A 45 -7.12 -17.72 23.93
C ALA A 45 -7.40 -18.30 25.31
N SER A 46 -8.67 -18.68 25.57
CA SER A 46 -9.09 -19.31 26.83
C SER A 46 -8.43 -20.67 27.04
N LEU A 47 -8.36 -21.50 26.01
CA LEU A 47 -7.67 -22.81 26.06
C LEU A 47 -6.18 -22.68 26.39
N LEU A 48 -5.55 -21.60 25.95
CA LEU A 48 -4.14 -21.29 26.19
C LEU A 48 -3.91 -20.51 27.51
N GLY A 49 -4.98 -20.26 28.29
CA GLY A 49 -4.88 -19.58 29.60
C GLY A 49 -4.82 -18.06 29.54
N TYR A 50 -5.14 -17.47 28.37
CA TYR A 50 -5.20 -16.02 28.21
C TYR A 50 -6.63 -15.48 28.39
N GLN A 51 -6.73 -14.28 28.94
CA GLN A 51 -8.02 -13.62 29.19
C GLN A 51 -8.78 -13.29 27.89
N SER A 52 -8.06 -12.95 26.81
CA SER A 52 -8.63 -12.67 25.49
C SER A 52 -7.60 -12.93 24.39
N PHE A 53 -8.07 -12.96 23.14
CA PHE A 53 -7.18 -13.07 21.99
C PHE A 53 -6.19 -11.89 21.86
N ALA A 54 -6.58 -10.70 22.35
CA ALA A 54 -5.66 -9.56 22.40
C ALA A 54 -4.47 -9.84 23.35
N HIS A 55 -4.70 -10.41 24.53
CA HIS A 55 -3.63 -10.82 25.44
C HIS A 55 -2.75 -11.92 24.83
N LEU A 56 -3.34 -12.93 24.18
CA LEU A 56 -2.58 -13.95 23.45
C LEU A 56 -1.73 -13.33 22.33
N SER A 57 -2.31 -12.42 21.56
CA SER A 57 -1.60 -11.74 20.47
C SER A 57 -0.42 -10.91 20.95
N LEU A 58 -0.49 -10.33 22.13
CA LEU A 58 0.57 -9.50 22.70
C LEU A 58 1.66 -10.28 23.42
N ALA A 59 1.44 -11.56 23.75
CA ALA A 59 2.36 -12.37 24.54
C ALA A 59 3.79 -12.41 23.98
N THR A 60 3.99 -12.20 22.68
CA THR A 60 5.29 -12.19 22.01
C THR A 60 5.64 -10.84 21.39
N LYS A 61 4.94 -9.75 21.78
CA LYS A 61 5.12 -8.40 21.24
C LYS A 61 5.65 -7.45 22.31
N MET A 62 6.02 -6.25 21.89
CA MET A 62 6.60 -5.23 22.79
C MET A 62 5.60 -4.64 23.77
N ALA A 63 4.32 -4.53 23.40
CA ALA A 63 3.29 -3.99 24.29
C ALA A 63 2.94 -5.01 25.37
N GLU A 64 2.87 -4.56 26.62
CA GLU A 64 2.67 -5.42 27.79
C GLU A 64 1.21 -5.84 28.00
N SER A 65 0.26 -5.01 27.56
CA SER A 65 -1.16 -5.26 27.76
C SER A 65 -2.02 -4.60 26.67
N PRO A 66 -3.25 -5.12 26.42
CA PRO A 66 -4.22 -4.43 25.57
C PRO A 66 -4.55 -3.01 26.04
N ASP A 67 -4.61 -2.77 27.35
CA ASP A 67 -4.90 -1.44 27.92
C ASP A 67 -3.78 -0.44 27.60
N GLN A 68 -2.52 -0.87 27.61
CA GLN A 68 -1.40 -0.03 27.17
C GLN A 68 -1.55 0.39 25.72
N VAL A 69 -1.94 -0.55 24.84
CA VAL A 69 -2.18 -0.26 23.43
C VAL A 69 -3.34 0.70 23.25
N LEU A 70 -4.46 0.47 23.96
CA LEU A 70 -5.64 1.34 23.88
C LEU A 70 -5.31 2.76 24.36
N THR A 71 -4.67 2.90 25.51
CA THR A 71 -4.27 4.20 26.04
C THR A 71 -3.37 4.97 25.06
N PHE A 72 -2.40 4.28 24.44
CA PHE A 72 -1.55 4.88 23.42
C PHE A 72 -2.35 5.35 22.18
N LEU A 73 -3.29 4.53 21.70
CA LEU A 73 -4.11 4.88 20.54
C LEU A 73 -5.10 6.00 20.85
N GLU A 74 -5.65 6.05 22.07
CA GLU A 74 -6.55 7.11 22.53
C GLU A 74 -5.80 8.45 22.65
N ASP A 75 -4.61 8.48 23.27
CA ASP A 75 -3.78 9.69 23.32
C ASP A 75 -3.40 10.19 21.92
N LEU A 76 -3.07 9.26 21.01
CA LEU A 76 -2.79 9.60 19.62
C LEU A 76 -4.02 10.19 18.93
N ALA A 77 -5.19 9.58 19.13
CA ALA A 77 -6.45 10.06 18.53
C ALA A 77 -6.84 11.44 19.07
N ASP A 78 -6.69 11.67 20.38
CA ASP A 78 -7.00 12.95 21.02
C ASP A 78 -6.16 14.11 20.44
N ARG A 79 -4.93 13.82 20.03
CA ARG A 79 -4.05 14.79 19.37
C ARG A 79 -4.31 14.92 17.86
N ALA A 80 -4.51 13.80 17.18
CA ALA A 80 -4.63 13.77 15.73
C ALA A 80 -5.99 14.26 15.22
N VAL A 81 -7.09 13.92 15.92
CA VAL A 81 -8.45 14.27 15.47
C VAL A 81 -8.70 15.77 15.37
N PRO A 82 -8.29 16.62 16.36
CA PRO A 82 -8.43 18.06 16.21
C PRO A 82 -7.64 18.63 15.01
N ALA A 83 -6.41 18.15 14.79
CA ALA A 83 -5.59 18.57 13.64
C ALA A 83 -6.24 18.15 12.31
N ALA A 84 -6.72 16.92 12.21
CA ALA A 84 -7.42 16.43 11.01
C ALA A 84 -8.68 17.26 10.72
N ARG A 85 -9.46 17.62 11.76
CA ARG A 85 -10.64 18.50 11.59
C ARG A 85 -10.25 19.89 11.10
N ALA A 86 -9.17 20.48 11.61
CA ALA A 86 -8.68 21.76 11.13
C ALA A 86 -8.26 21.70 9.66
N ASN A 87 -7.58 20.63 9.24
CA ASN A 87 -7.22 20.42 7.83
C ASN A 87 -8.47 20.30 6.94
N VAL A 88 -9.48 19.53 7.36
CA VAL A 88 -10.74 19.44 6.61
C VAL A 88 -11.42 20.80 6.48
N GLN A 89 -11.44 21.60 7.54
CA GLN A 89 -12.00 22.95 7.51
C GLN A 89 -11.23 23.90 6.57
N GLN A 90 -9.89 23.78 6.53
CA GLN A 90 -9.06 24.56 5.60
C GLN A 90 -9.40 24.21 4.14
N VAL A 91 -9.48 22.92 3.82
CA VAL A 91 -9.81 22.46 2.46
C VAL A 91 -11.22 22.90 2.07
N GLN A 92 -12.20 22.79 2.98
CA GLN A 92 -13.57 23.26 2.74
C GLN A 92 -13.60 24.76 2.47
N ALA A 93 -12.94 25.57 3.31
CA ALA A 93 -12.91 27.02 3.15
C ALA A 93 -12.27 27.45 1.82
N TYR A 94 -11.23 26.74 1.39
CA TYR A 94 -10.60 26.96 0.08
C TYR A 94 -11.57 26.65 -1.07
N ALA A 95 -12.26 25.53 -1.03
CA ALA A 95 -13.23 25.12 -2.05
C ALA A 95 -14.40 26.09 -2.15
N ASP A 96 -14.94 26.55 -1.00
CA ASP A 96 -16.00 27.55 -0.95
C ASP A 96 -15.56 28.89 -1.56
N ALA A 97 -14.34 29.31 -1.25
CA ALA A 97 -13.80 30.58 -1.75
C ALA A 97 -13.48 30.55 -3.25
N THR A 98 -13.08 29.39 -3.77
CA THR A 98 -12.63 29.24 -5.16
C THR A 98 -13.78 28.93 -6.12
N ASP A 99 -14.60 27.94 -5.78
CA ASP A 99 -15.61 27.39 -6.69
C ASP A 99 -17.04 27.50 -6.12
N GLY A 100 -17.20 27.98 -4.89
CA GLY A 100 -18.52 28.20 -4.27
C GLY A 100 -19.30 26.90 -4.03
N ILE A 101 -18.61 25.75 -3.93
CA ILE A 101 -19.26 24.48 -3.67
C ILE A 101 -19.55 24.33 -2.17
N GLY A 102 -20.73 23.80 -1.86
CA GLY A 102 -21.14 23.50 -0.49
C GLY A 102 -20.29 22.42 0.18
N PRO A 103 -20.82 21.68 1.15
CA PRO A 103 -20.04 20.68 1.86
C PRO A 103 -19.34 19.69 0.92
N LEU A 104 -18.03 19.52 1.11
CA LEU A 104 -17.20 18.61 0.31
C LEU A 104 -17.66 17.16 0.50
N ALA A 105 -17.82 16.44 -0.60
CA ALA A 105 -17.91 15.00 -0.58
C ALA A 105 -16.51 14.38 -0.49
N ALA A 106 -16.45 13.10 -0.10
CA ALA A 106 -15.17 12.41 0.13
C ALA A 106 -14.24 12.40 -1.11
N TRP A 107 -14.82 12.41 -2.31
CA TRP A 107 -14.07 12.44 -3.58
C TRP A 107 -13.55 13.82 -3.96
N ASP A 108 -14.10 14.90 -3.40
CA ASP A 108 -13.67 16.29 -3.68
C ASP A 108 -12.44 16.67 -2.87
N PHE A 109 -12.27 16.05 -1.68
CA PHE A 109 -11.26 16.44 -0.70
C PHE A 109 -9.84 16.39 -1.27
N THR A 110 -9.48 15.32 -1.94
CA THR A 110 -8.12 15.13 -2.50
C THR A 110 -7.83 16.15 -3.58
N TYR A 111 -8.81 16.48 -4.41
CA TYR A 111 -8.67 17.49 -5.46
C TYR A 111 -8.36 18.88 -4.87
N TYR A 112 -9.15 19.35 -3.90
CA TYR A 112 -8.92 20.67 -3.31
C TYR A 112 -7.68 20.72 -2.40
N ALA A 113 -7.36 19.62 -1.73
CA ALA A 113 -6.12 19.53 -0.97
C ALA A 113 -4.87 19.66 -1.87
N GLU A 114 -4.91 19.07 -3.07
CA GLU A 114 -3.85 19.23 -4.07
C GLU A 114 -3.77 20.69 -4.57
N ARG A 115 -4.89 21.32 -4.86
CA ARG A 115 -4.92 22.71 -5.31
C ARG A 115 -4.33 23.69 -4.27
N ILE A 116 -4.60 23.45 -2.98
CA ILE A 116 -3.96 24.20 -1.89
C ILE A 116 -2.45 23.98 -1.91
N ARG A 117 -2.01 22.73 -2.04
CA ARG A 117 -0.58 22.40 -2.05
C ARG A 117 0.14 23.04 -3.23
N GLU A 118 -0.43 22.99 -4.42
CA GLU A 118 0.10 23.67 -5.61
C GLU A 118 0.26 25.17 -5.37
N GLN A 119 -0.76 25.80 -4.78
CA GLN A 119 -0.75 27.24 -4.53
C GLN A 119 0.25 27.65 -3.42
N GLU A 120 0.36 26.84 -2.35
CA GLU A 120 1.23 27.17 -1.22
C GLU A 120 2.71 26.87 -1.49
N LEU A 121 2.98 25.82 -2.27
CA LEU A 121 4.33 25.34 -2.52
C LEU A 121 4.88 25.74 -3.90
N ASP A 122 4.03 26.30 -4.77
CA ASP A 122 4.35 26.59 -6.19
C ASP A 122 4.93 25.32 -6.89
N LEU A 123 4.38 24.16 -6.54
CA LEU A 123 4.86 22.86 -6.97
C LEU A 123 3.75 22.07 -7.67
N ASP A 124 3.85 21.96 -8.98
CA ASP A 124 3.04 21.06 -9.79
C ASP A 124 3.75 19.69 -9.90
N GLN A 125 3.16 18.64 -9.34
CA GLN A 125 3.71 17.28 -9.43
C GLN A 125 3.75 16.74 -10.86
N GLU A 126 2.80 17.14 -11.72
CA GLU A 126 2.81 16.73 -13.11
C GLU A 126 3.99 17.36 -13.88
N ALA A 127 4.40 18.58 -13.51
CA ALA A 127 5.60 19.21 -14.07
C ALA A 127 6.90 18.50 -13.70
N LEU A 128 6.89 17.68 -12.64
CA LEU A 128 8.06 16.89 -12.23
C LEU A 128 8.19 15.56 -13.00
N ARG A 129 7.10 14.99 -13.52
CA ARG A 129 7.11 13.67 -14.20
C ARG A 129 8.14 13.54 -15.31
N PRO A 130 8.38 14.54 -16.18
CA PRO A 130 9.39 14.44 -17.23
C PRO A 130 10.82 14.18 -16.73
N PHE A 131 11.09 14.49 -15.44
CA PHE A 131 12.39 14.23 -14.82
C PHE A 131 12.54 12.81 -14.28
N PHE A 132 11.45 12.03 -14.26
CA PHE A 132 11.42 10.68 -13.72
C PHE A 132 11.01 9.60 -14.76
N PRO A 133 11.75 9.48 -15.91
CA PRO A 133 11.55 8.33 -16.77
C PRO A 133 11.92 7.04 -16.01
N LEU A 134 11.08 6.01 -16.06
CA LEU A 134 11.26 4.77 -15.29
C LEU A 134 12.65 4.18 -15.45
N ASN A 135 13.16 4.11 -16.67
CA ASN A 135 14.50 3.54 -16.92
C ASN A 135 15.60 4.32 -16.22
N THR A 136 15.50 5.65 -16.17
CA THR A 136 16.45 6.52 -15.46
C THR A 136 16.34 6.32 -13.96
N VAL A 137 15.11 6.21 -13.44
CA VAL A 137 14.84 5.97 -12.02
C VAL A 137 15.39 4.60 -11.59
N LEU A 138 15.16 3.54 -12.38
CA LEU A 138 15.71 2.21 -12.11
C LEU A 138 17.23 2.19 -12.13
N ALA A 139 17.85 2.83 -13.12
CA ALA A 139 19.32 2.94 -13.19
C ALA A 139 19.88 3.67 -11.95
N GLY A 140 19.23 4.76 -11.53
CA GLY A 140 19.60 5.48 -10.31
C GLY A 140 19.42 4.65 -9.04
N LEU A 141 18.33 3.89 -8.94
CA LEU A 141 18.11 2.95 -7.82
C LEU A 141 19.24 1.91 -7.75
N PHE A 142 19.58 1.29 -8.88
CA PHE A 142 20.61 0.26 -8.92
C PHE A 142 22.01 0.83 -8.59
N ASP A 143 22.28 2.06 -9.02
CA ASP A 143 23.52 2.76 -8.67
C ASP A 143 23.59 3.06 -7.16
N VAL A 144 22.51 3.54 -6.55
CA VAL A 144 22.43 3.73 -5.09
C VAL A 144 22.66 2.42 -4.34
N LEU A 145 22.04 1.33 -4.78
CA LEU A 145 22.22 0.02 -4.16
C LEU A 145 23.66 -0.49 -4.34
N HIS A 146 24.28 -0.24 -5.50
CA HIS A 146 25.69 -0.54 -5.70
C HIS A 146 26.57 0.24 -4.73
N GLN A 147 26.38 1.56 -4.59
CA GLN A 147 27.18 2.40 -3.70
C GLN A 147 27.03 2.03 -2.21
N LEU A 148 25.81 1.64 -1.79
CA LEU A 148 25.54 1.32 -0.39
C LEU A 148 25.93 -0.11 0.01
N PHE A 149 25.76 -1.07 -0.90
CA PHE A 149 25.86 -2.50 -0.58
C PHE A 149 26.90 -3.24 -1.43
N ASP A 150 27.57 -2.56 -2.36
CA ASP A 150 28.56 -3.15 -3.27
C ASP A 150 27.99 -4.35 -4.07
N VAL A 151 26.70 -4.25 -4.47
CA VAL A 151 26.01 -5.24 -5.29
C VAL A 151 25.87 -4.75 -6.73
N GLN A 152 25.83 -5.69 -7.67
CA GLN A 152 25.55 -5.43 -9.07
C GLN A 152 24.18 -6.00 -9.42
N ILE A 153 23.33 -5.20 -10.08
CA ILE A 153 22.01 -5.59 -10.52
C ILE A 153 21.93 -5.51 -12.03
N SER A 154 21.51 -6.58 -12.67
CA SER A 154 21.36 -6.66 -14.12
C SER A 154 20.12 -7.46 -14.51
N ALA A 155 19.57 -7.17 -15.69
CA ALA A 155 18.49 -7.96 -16.25
C ALA A 155 18.96 -9.41 -16.45
N ALA A 156 18.05 -10.36 -16.21
CA ALA A 156 18.29 -11.78 -16.36
C ALA A 156 17.19 -12.43 -17.23
N ASP A 157 17.53 -13.54 -17.88
CA ASP A 157 16.57 -14.33 -18.64
C ASP A 157 15.81 -15.27 -17.69
N GLY A 158 14.51 -15.40 -17.93
CA GLY A 158 13.66 -16.29 -17.13
C GLY A 158 12.23 -16.37 -17.67
N SER A 159 11.42 -17.19 -17.01
CA SER A 159 10.00 -17.30 -17.35
C SER A 159 9.23 -16.13 -16.75
N MET A 160 8.47 -15.40 -17.56
CA MET A 160 7.63 -14.28 -17.15
C MET A 160 6.16 -14.68 -17.26
N TRP A 161 5.31 -14.11 -16.41
CA TRP A 161 3.84 -14.27 -16.46
C TRP A 161 3.16 -13.18 -17.29
N HIS A 162 3.88 -12.11 -17.61
CA HIS A 162 3.41 -10.98 -18.42
C HIS A 162 4.58 -10.32 -19.13
N GLU A 163 4.34 -9.71 -20.29
CA GLU A 163 5.36 -9.03 -21.08
C GLU A 163 5.99 -7.82 -20.37
N ASP A 164 5.23 -7.16 -19.49
CA ASP A 164 5.73 -6.03 -18.69
C ASP A 164 6.55 -6.46 -17.46
N ALA A 165 6.58 -7.76 -17.13
CA ALA A 165 7.37 -8.24 -16.02
C ALA A 165 8.82 -8.44 -16.44
N GLY A 166 9.76 -8.03 -15.59
CA GLY A 166 11.20 -8.21 -15.80
C GLY A 166 11.85 -9.00 -14.67
N LEU A 167 12.80 -9.86 -14.98
CA LEU A 167 13.62 -10.56 -14.01
C LEU A 167 14.98 -9.88 -13.91
N TYR A 168 15.46 -9.69 -12.68
CA TYR A 168 16.76 -9.11 -12.37
C TYR A 168 17.56 -10.04 -11.47
N GLU A 169 18.86 -10.11 -11.73
CA GLU A 169 19.83 -10.81 -10.90
C GLU A 169 20.60 -9.82 -10.03
N VAL A 170 20.79 -10.16 -8.78
CA VAL A 170 21.65 -9.44 -7.84
C VAL A 170 22.89 -10.26 -7.61
N ARG A 171 24.05 -9.70 -7.89
CA ARG A 171 25.38 -10.28 -7.61
C ARG A 171 26.11 -9.45 -6.59
N ASP A 172 26.93 -10.10 -5.76
CA ASP A 172 27.88 -9.38 -4.93
C ASP A 172 29.10 -8.91 -5.74
N ARG A 173 30.01 -8.19 -5.10
CA ARG A 173 31.23 -7.65 -5.75
C ARG A 173 32.13 -8.73 -6.34
N ASP A 174 32.09 -9.96 -5.78
CA ASP A 174 32.89 -11.10 -6.25
C ASP A 174 32.20 -11.81 -7.43
N GLY A 175 31.05 -11.30 -7.87
CA GLY A 175 30.26 -11.85 -8.97
C GLY A 175 29.40 -13.06 -8.58
N ALA A 176 29.34 -13.44 -7.28
CA ALA A 176 28.51 -14.54 -6.84
C ALA A 176 27.02 -14.12 -6.79
N PRO A 177 26.08 -14.99 -7.23
CA PRO A 177 24.68 -14.67 -7.20
C PRO A 177 24.15 -14.59 -5.77
N ARG A 178 23.54 -13.46 -5.41
CA ARG A 178 22.91 -13.20 -4.11
C ARG A 178 21.43 -13.54 -4.12
N GLY A 179 20.75 -13.28 -5.24
CA GLY A 179 19.33 -13.52 -5.41
C GLY A 179 18.82 -13.00 -6.74
N TYR A 180 17.54 -13.19 -6.94
CA TYR A 180 16.79 -12.68 -8.08
C TYR A 180 15.54 -11.96 -7.60
N PHE A 181 15.03 -11.01 -8.40
CA PHE A 181 13.74 -10.42 -8.16
C PHE A 181 13.03 -10.09 -9.47
N TYR A 182 11.72 -10.23 -9.42
CA TYR A 182 10.85 -9.79 -10.50
C TYR A 182 10.36 -8.38 -10.23
N LEU A 183 10.35 -7.55 -11.26
CA LEU A 183 9.65 -6.28 -11.28
C LEU A 183 8.40 -6.41 -12.15
N ASP A 184 7.23 -6.15 -11.57
CA ASP A 184 5.95 -6.06 -12.26
C ASP A 184 5.31 -4.73 -11.88
N LEU A 185 5.63 -3.67 -12.63
CA LEU A 185 5.46 -2.30 -12.19
C LEU A 185 4.14 -1.64 -12.65
N PHE A 186 3.54 -2.10 -13.76
CA PHE A 186 2.42 -1.40 -14.38
C PHE A 186 1.06 -1.95 -13.98
N ALA A 187 0.08 -1.04 -13.88
CA ALA A 187 -1.32 -1.40 -13.69
C ALA A 187 -1.88 -2.08 -14.96
N ARG A 188 -2.76 -3.07 -14.76
CA ARG A 188 -3.51 -3.73 -15.82
C ARG A 188 -4.74 -4.43 -15.28
N ASP A 189 -5.67 -4.81 -16.16
CA ASP A 189 -6.87 -5.54 -15.77
C ASP A 189 -6.55 -6.85 -15.05
N GLY A 190 -7.29 -7.12 -13.97
CA GLY A 190 -7.11 -8.31 -13.14
C GLY A 190 -5.90 -8.29 -12.19
N LYS A 191 -5.05 -7.28 -12.24
CA LYS A 191 -3.94 -7.12 -11.30
C LYS A 191 -4.42 -6.52 -10.00
N ARG A 192 -3.97 -7.08 -8.86
CA ARG A 192 -4.27 -6.52 -7.54
C ARG A 192 -3.66 -5.13 -7.39
N GLY A 193 -4.45 -4.16 -6.92
CA GLY A 193 -4.00 -2.79 -6.69
C GLY A 193 -3.00 -2.66 -5.53
N GLY A 194 -2.33 -1.51 -5.47
CA GLY A 194 -1.31 -1.19 -4.47
C GLY A 194 0.10 -1.57 -4.93
N ALA A 195 1.08 -1.37 -4.03
CA ALA A 195 2.46 -1.82 -4.23
C ALA A 195 2.82 -2.78 -3.10
N TRP A 196 3.50 -3.88 -3.43
CA TRP A 196 3.85 -4.91 -2.47
C TRP A 196 5.04 -5.74 -2.94
N MET A 197 5.76 -6.27 -1.96
CA MET A 197 6.82 -7.24 -2.16
C MET A 197 6.40 -8.57 -1.53
N ASP A 198 6.76 -9.67 -2.17
CA ASP A 198 6.54 -11.01 -1.63
C ASP A 198 7.71 -11.93 -1.97
N GLU A 199 7.83 -13.01 -1.22
CA GLU A 199 8.85 -14.03 -1.43
C GLU A 199 8.33 -15.12 -2.38
N CYS A 200 9.04 -15.35 -3.48
CA CYS A 200 8.81 -16.51 -4.34
C CYS A 200 9.53 -17.76 -3.80
N ARG A 201 10.77 -17.56 -3.38
CA ARG A 201 11.65 -18.63 -2.93
C ARG A 201 12.66 -18.08 -1.94
N SER A 202 12.72 -18.67 -0.74
CA SER A 202 13.66 -18.26 0.30
C SER A 202 15.07 -18.73 0.02
N ARG A 203 16.05 -18.05 0.65
CA ARG A 203 17.42 -18.53 0.70
C ARG A 203 17.51 -19.76 1.58
N HIS A 204 17.96 -20.86 1.02
CA HIS A 204 18.06 -22.13 1.73
C HIS A 204 19.31 -22.91 1.35
N ARG A 205 19.88 -23.66 2.29
CA ARG A 205 21.02 -24.55 2.05
C ARG A 205 20.63 -26.01 2.27
N PHE A 206 20.75 -26.81 1.22
CA PHE A 206 20.57 -28.23 1.26
C PHE A 206 21.94 -28.90 1.11
N GLY A 207 22.56 -29.35 2.22
CA GLY A 207 23.93 -29.86 2.19
C GLY A 207 24.93 -28.83 1.67
N ALA A 208 25.57 -29.13 0.55
CA ALA A 208 26.51 -28.22 -0.12
C ALA A 208 25.83 -27.25 -1.12
N GLU A 209 24.60 -27.52 -1.53
CA GLU A 209 23.87 -26.73 -2.49
C GLU A 209 23.18 -25.51 -1.83
N LEU A 210 23.40 -24.34 -2.41
CA LEU A 210 22.76 -23.10 -1.98
C LEU A 210 21.67 -22.70 -2.96
N GLN A 211 20.42 -22.71 -2.49
CA GLN A 211 19.30 -22.10 -3.17
C GLN A 211 19.34 -20.58 -2.94
N VAL A 212 19.51 -19.81 -3.98
CA VAL A 212 19.40 -18.33 -3.90
C VAL A 212 17.95 -17.89 -3.84
N PRO A 213 17.62 -16.79 -3.11
CA PRO A 213 16.25 -16.31 -2.98
C PRO A 213 15.75 -15.68 -4.27
N VAL A 214 14.43 -15.68 -4.43
CA VAL A 214 13.71 -14.97 -5.47
C VAL A 214 12.56 -14.20 -4.83
N ALA A 215 12.42 -12.92 -5.13
CA ALA A 215 11.35 -12.06 -4.63
C ALA A 215 10.53 -11.48 -5.79
N TYR A 216 9.36 -10.95 -5.45
CA TYR A 216 8.54 -10.12 -6.34
C TYR A 216 8.47 -8.72 -5.79
N LEU A 217 8.57 -7.73 -6.67
CA LEU A 217 8.16 -6.36 -6.42
C LEU A 217 7.08 -5.99 -7.43
N THR A 218 5.89 -5.77 -6.92
CA THR A 218 4.71 -5.48 -7.73
C THR A 218 4.20 -4.09 -7.40
N CYS A 219 3.98 -3.28 -8.43
CA CYS A 219 3.41 -1.94 -8.33
C CYS A 219 2.19 -1.81 -9.26
N ASN A 220 1.58 -0.64 -9.30
CA ASN A 220 0.48 -0.31 -10.20
C ASN A 220 0.69 1.10 -10.78
N PHE A 221 1.87 1.37 -11.31
CA PHE A 221 2.19 2.61 -11.98
C PHE A 221 1.43 2.73 -13.30
N ALA A 222 1.30 3.96 -13.80
CA ALA A 222 0.73 4.18 -15.13
C ALA A 222 1.56 3.44 -16.20
N PRO A 223 0.91 2.75 -17.16
CA PRO A 223 1.64 2.07 -18.24
C PRO A 223 2.38 3.07 -19.13
N PRO A 224 3.38 2.62 -19.91
CA PRO A 224 4.06 3.45 -20.88
C PRO A 224 3.10 4.13 -21.86
N ASP A 225 3.47 5.31 -22.31
CA ASP A 225 2.76 6.04 -23.36
C ASP A 225 2.90 5.32 -24.74
N ALA A 226 2.29 5.92 -25.77
CA ALA A 226 2.35 5.38 -27.15
C ALA A 226 3.78 5.30 -27.73
N ASN A 227 4.76 5.98 -27.12
CA ASN A 227 6.17 5.93 -27.51
C ASN A 227 6.98 4.94 -26.65
N GLY A 228 6.32 4.21 -25.76
CA GLY A 228 6.96 3.26 -24.86
C GLY A 228 7.67 3.91 -23.65
N ILE A 229 7.35 5.17 -23.33
CA ILE A 229 7.96 5.90 -22.22
C ILE A 229 7.02 5.89 -21.02
N ALA A 230 7.47 5.32 -19.91
CA ALA A 230 6.80 5.43 -18.62
C ALA A 230 7.45 6.57 -17.81
N LEU A 231 6.65 7.58 -17.46
CA LEU A 231 7.05 8.68 -16.59
C LEU A 231 6.41 8.50 -15.22
N LEU A 232 7.22 8.46 -14.18
CA LEU A 232 6.75 8.28 -12.81
C LEU A 232 6.38 9.63 -12.17
N THR A 233 5.39 9.60 -11.29
CA THR A 233 5.22 10.67 -10.31
C THR A 233 6.29 10.60 -9.23
N HIS A 234 6.48 11.65 -8.46
CA HIS A 234 7.41 11.62 -7.32
C HIS A 234 7.01 10.56 -6.28
N ASP A 235 5.72 10.38 -6.03
CA ASP A 235 5.22 9.37 -5.09
C ASP A 235 5.47 7.92 -5.60
N GLU A 236 5.41 7.70 -6.91
CA GLU A 236 5.77 6.42 -7.52
C GLU A 236 7.27 6.14 -7.42
N VAL A 237 8.13 7.16 -7.53
CA VAL A 237 9.57 7.04 -7.24
C VAL A 237 9.80 6.66 -5.78
N LEU A 238 9.15 7.34 -4.83
CA LEU A 238 9.24 6.98 -3.41
C LEU A 238 8.78 5.54 -3.15
N THR A 239 7.68 5.13 -3.79
CA THR A 239 7.17 3.75 -3.69
C THR A 239 8.17 2.73 -4.20
N LEU A 240 8.83 3.01 -5.32
CA LEU A 240 9.84 2.11 -5.90
C LEU A 240 11.09 1.98 -5.02
N PHE A 241 11.53 3.09 -4.39
CA PHE A 241 12.70 3.10 -3.52
C PHE A 241 12.42 2.50 -2.12
N HIS A 242 11.18 2.54 -1.65
CA HIS A 242 10.78 2.00 -0.34
C HIS A 242 10.78 0.48 -0.33
#